data_0461960c1c5f5c2578d0f7b62b950f69
#
_entry.id   0461960c1c5f5c2578d0f7b62b950f69
#
_cell.length_a   1.000
_cell.length_b   1.000
_cell.length_c   1.000
_cell.angle_alpha   90.00
_cell.angle_beta   90.00
_cell.angle_gamma   90.00
#
_symmetry.space_group_name_H-M   'P 1'
#
loop_
_entity.id
_entity.type
_entity.pdbx_description
1 polymer ?
#
loop_
_entity_poly.entity_id
_entity_poly.type
_entity_poly.pdbx_seq_one_letter_code
_entity_poly.pdbx_strand_id
1 'polypeptide(L)'
;MITKIDHLGIAVNSLDETAAYYENVLGLVCEGREEVESQKVRTAFFAAGDVHIELLEPTSPESPIAKFLEKNPSGGIHHIAFATDDITGQLSQAKDKGARLIHEVPFAGAGDKLVAFLHPKSTFGVLTEFCQPNH
;
A
#
# COMPACT_ATOMS: atom_id res chain seq x y z
N MET A 1 5.56 16.74 -6.05
CA MET A 1 6.73 15.99 -6.57
C MET A 1 6.93 14.72 -5.74
N ILE A 2 7.20 13.61 -6.41
CA ILE A 2 7.55 12.38 -5.73
C ILE A 2 8.90 12.55 -5.05
N THR A 3 8.98 12.19 -3.76
CA THR A 3 10.19 12.37 -2.95
C THR A 3 10.94 11.07 -2.72
N LYS A 4 10.23 9.94 -2.68
CA LYS A 4 10.85 8.62 -2.45
C LYS A 4 9.80 7.52 -2.65
N ILE A 5 10.26 6.27 -2.64
CA ILE A 5 9.35 5.15 -2.44
C ILE A 5 9.03 5.12 -0.95
N ASP A 6 7.76 5.21 -0.61
CA ASP A 6 7.34 5.17 0.79
C ASP A 6 7.25 3.74 1.29
N HIS A 7 6.53 2.89 0.56
CA HIS A 7 6.38 1.50 0.97
C HIS A 7 6.02 0.58 -0.18
N LEU A 8 6.20 -0.71 0.08
CA LEU A 8 5.69 -1.79 -0.76
C LEU A 8 4.57 -2.47 0.01
N GLY A 9 3.40 -2.59 -0.61
CA GLY A 9 2.28 -3.31 -0.02
C GLY A 9 2.31 -4.75 -0.49
N ILE A 10 2.34 -5.69 0.46
CA ILE A 10 2.44 -7.11 0.18
C ILE A 10 1.21 -7.82 0.73
N ALA A 11 0.46 -8.47 -0.16
CA ALA A 11 -0.72 -9.24 0.21
C ALA A 11 -0.28 -10.59 0.80
N VAL A 12 -0.82 -10.93 1.96
CA VAL A 12 -0.46 -12.15 2.66
C VAL A 12 -1.70 -12.91 3.13
N ASN A 13 -1.60 -14.24 3.18
CA ASN A 13 -2.69 -15.08 3.66
C ASN A 13 -2.74 -15.10 5.19
N SER A 14 -1.59 -15.00 5.85
CA SER A 14 -1.50 -14.97 7.31
C SER A 14 -0.53 -13.88 7.73
N LEU A 15 -1.05 -12.87 8.40
CA LEU A 15 -0.22 -11.78 8.92
C LEU A 15 0.76 -12.28 9.96
N ASP A 16 0.30 -13.14 10.87
CA ASP A 16 1.15 -13.65 11.95
C ASP A 16 2.31 -14.49 11.42
N GLU A 17 2.04 -15.40 10.50
CA GLU A 17 3.08 -16.25 9.93
C GLU A 17 4.08 -15.43 9.12
N THR A 18 3.59 -14.50 8.32
CA THR A 18 4.48 -13.68 7.47
C THR A 18 5.29 -12.71 8.31
N ALA A 19 4.68 -12.09 9.32
CA ALA A 19 5.40 -11.19 10.22
C ALA A 19 6.53 -11.94 10.94
N ALA A 20 6.26 -13.18 11.39
CA ALA A 20 7.29 -14.01 12.03
C ALA A 20 8.46 -14.28 11.09
N TYR A 21 8.19 -14.53 9.82
CA TYR A 21 9.24 -14.72 8.81
C TYR A 21 10.08 -13.44 8.65
N TYR A 22 9.42 -12.28 8.56
CA TYR A 22 10.13 -11.01 8.39
C TYR A 22 10.99 -10.68 9.60
N GLU A 23 10.51 -11.01 10.80
CA GLU A 23 11.28 -10.77 12.02
C GLU A 23 12.41 -11.80 12.21
N ASN A 24 12.11 -13.09 12.06
CA ASN A 24 13.04 -14.14 12.43
C ASN A 24 14.01 -14.52 11.31
N VAL A 25 13.57 -14.48 10.06
CA VAL A 25 14.40 -14.87 8.92
C VAL A 25 15.10 -13.65 8.34
N LEU A 26 14.35 -12.57 8.09
CA LEU A 26 14.92 -11.37 7.49
C LEU A 26 15.54 -10.43 8.51
N GLY A 27 15.22 -10.60 9.79
CA GLY A 27 15.81 -9.79 10.86
C GLY A 27 15.30 -8.36 10.91
N LEU A 28 14.12 -8.09 10.32
CA LEU A 28 13.54 -6.76 10.35
C LEU A 28 12.74 -6.56 11.63
N VAL A 29 12.60 -5.32 12.05
CA VAL A 29 11.86 -4.97 13.26
C VAL A 29 10.45 -4.55 12.88
N CYS A 30 9.45 -5.18 13.51
CA CYS A 30 8.06 -4.77 13.33
C CYS A 30 7.84 -3.46 14.08
N GLU A 31 7.43 -2.43 13.38
CA GLU A 31 7.20 -1.11 13.97
C GLU A 31 5.79 -0.93 14.48
N GLY A 32 4.91 -1.86 14.20
CA GLY A 32 3.54 -1.81 14.69
C GLY A 32 2.58 -2.55 13.78
N ARG A 33 1.34 -2.65 14.24
CA ARG A 33 0.23 -3.25 13.50
C ARG A 33 -0.96 -2.32 13.58
N GLU A 34 -1.81 -2.37 12.56
CA GLU A 34 -3.00 -1.55 12.49
C GLU A 34 -4.09 -2.28 11.73
N GLU A 35 -5.34 -2.10 12.13
CA GLU A 35 -6.47 -2.56 11.35
C GLU A 35 -7.10 -1.34 10.66
N VAL A 36 -7.21 -1.39 9.33
CA VAL A 36 -7.81 -0.30 8.54
C VAL A 36 -9.19 -0.79 8.09
N GLU A 37 -10.21 -0.45 8.85
CA GLU A 37 -11.56 -0.95 8.62
C GLU A 37 -12.13 -0.53 7.26
N SER A 38 -11.84 0.70 6.82
CA SER A 38 -12.31 1.20 5.54
C SER A 38 -11.79 0.40 4.35
N GLN A 39 -10.63 -0.23 4.50
CA GLN A 39 -10.01 -1.06 3.46
C GLN A 39 -10.14 -2.56 3.77
N LYS A 40 -10.70 -2.90 4.92
CA LYS A 40 -10.91 -4.27 5.37
C LYS A 40 -9.61 -5.08 5.35
N VAL A 41 -8.57 -4.50 5.97
CA VAL A 41 -7.25 -5.14 6.07
C VAL A 41 -6.67 -4.97 7.47
N ARG A 42 -5.85 -5.95 7.86
CA ARG A 42 -4.92 -5.83 8.99
C ARG A 42 -3.53 -5.69 8.42
N THR A 43 -2.75 -4.77 8.98
CA THR A 43 -1.43 -4.46 8.47
C THR A 43 -0.37 -4.62 9.54
N ALA A 44 0.84 -4.95 9.09
CA ALA A 44 2.04 -4.91 9.92
C ALA A 44 3.11 -4.14 9.15
N PHE A 45 3.84 -3.28 9.87
CA PHE A 45 4.81 -2.37 9.27
C PHE A 45 6.24 -2.77 9.65
N PHE A 46 7.10 -2.86 8.65
CA PHE A 46 8.53 -3.14 8.83
C PHE A 46 9.34 -2.08 8.12
N ALA A 47 10.39 -1.58 8.76
CA ALA A 47 11.30 -0.63 8.13
C ALA A 47 12.46 -1.37 7.48
N ALA A 48 12.77 -0.99 6.26
CA ALA A 48 13.96 -1.45 5.54
C ALA A 48 14.64 -0.19 4.98
N GLY A 49 15.42 0.47 5.84
CA GLY A 49 15.96 1.79 5.54
C GLY A 49 14.82 2.82 5.49
N ASP A 50 14.79 3.61 4.43
CA ASP A 50 13.75 4.63 4.24
C ASP A 50 12.48 4.09 3.60
N VAL A 51 12.44 2.81 3.26
CA VAL A 51 11.28 2.16 2.65
C VAL A 51 10.62 1.26 3.67
N HIS A 52 9.30 1.34 3.77
CA HIS A 52 8.55 0.44 4.63
C HIS A 52 8.01 -0.74 3.83
N ILE A 53 7.90 -1.88 4.48
CA ILE A 53 7.17 -3.04 3.97
C ILE A 53 5.89 -3.11 4.76
N GLU A 54 4.74 -3.10 4.07
CA GLU A 54 3.43 -3.23 4.71
C GLU A 54 2.84 -4.57 4.32
N LEU A 55 2.69 -5.46 5.29
CA LEU A 55 2.03 -6.74 5.08
C LEU A 55 0.54 -6.52 5.26
N LEU A 56 -0.26 -7.03 4.31
CA LEU A 56 -1.69 -6.76 4.25
C LEU A 56 -2.46 -8.07 4.25
N GLU A 57 -3.21 -8.34 5.33
CA GLU A 57 -4.09 -9.51 5.42
C GLU A 57 -5.54 -9.03 5.34
N PRO A 58 -6.38 -9.62 4.48
CA PRO A 58 -7.78 -9.19 4.39
C PRO A 58 -8.57 -9.62 5.63
N THR A 59 -9.48 -8.75 6.08
CA THR A 59 -10.38 -9.06 7.21
C THR A 59 -11.75 -9.51 6.72
N SER A 60 -11.99 -9.48 5.40
CA SER A 60 -13.28 -9.79 4.80
C SER A 60 -13.08 -10.23 3.35
N PRO A 61 -13.93 -11.12 2.81
CA PRO A 61 -13.86 -11.47 1.39
C PRO A 61 -14.08 -10.29 0.45
N GLU A 62 -14.65 -9.20 0.93
CA GLU A 62 -14.89 -8.00 0.15
C GLU A 62 -13.67 -7.10 0.05
N SER A 63 -12.62 -7.37 0.80
CA SER A 63 -11.38 -6.59 0.75
C SER A 63 -10.73 -6.68 -0.63
N PRO A 64 -10.18 -5.57 -1.15
CA PRO A 64 -9.37 -5.63 -2.37
C PRO A 64 -8.22 -6.61 -2.28
N ILE A 65 -7.66 -6.80 -1.08
CA ILE A 65 -6.58 -7.75 -0.86
C ILE A 65 -7.08 -9.19 -0.99
N ALA A 66 -8.30 -9.48 -0.51
CA ALA A 66 -8.90 -10.80 -0.69
C ALA A 66 -9.05 -11.13 -2.18
N LYS A 67 -9.48 -10.15 -2.97
CA LYS A 67 -9.62 -10.33 -4.42
C LYS A 67 -8.27 -10.56 -5.10
N PHE A 68 -7.24 -9.85 -4.66
CA PHE A 68 -5.89 -10.06 -5.15
C PHE A 68 -5.41 -11.48 -4.85
N LEU A 69 -5.67 -11.98 -3.65
CA LEU A 69 -5.26 -13.32 -3.23
C LEU A 69 -6.00 -14.43 -3.98
N GLU A 70 -7.21 -14.18 -4.46
CA GLU A 70 -7.91 -15.14 -5.30
C GLU A 70 -7.13 -15.42 -6.59
N LYS A 71 -6.50 -14.39 -7.16
CA LYS A 71 -5.70 -14.51 -8.38
C LYS A 71 -4.24 -14.84 -8.08
N ASN A 72 -3.79 -14.62 -6.86
CA ASN A 72 -2.41 -14.85 -6.43
C ASN A 72 -2.42 -15.59 -5.11
N PRO A 73 -2.73 -16.91 -5.12
CA PRO A 73 -2.96 -17.67 -3.87
C PRO A 73 -1.78 -17.71 -2.92
N SER A 74 -0.56 -17.54 -3.42
CA SER A 74 0.63 -17.52 -2.57
C SER A 74 0.94 -16.12 -2.00
N GLY A 75 0.10 -15.13 -2.31
CA GLY A 75 0.39 -13.75 -1.99
C GLY A 75 1.34 -13.11 -2.97
N GLY A 76 1.85 -11.94 -2.63
CA GLY A 76 2.80 -11.22 -3.47
C GLY A 76 2.69 -9.73 -3.31
N ILE A 77 3.52 -8.99 -4.04
CA ILE A 77 3.49 -7.53 -4.03
C ILE A 77 2.19 -7.04 -4.63
N HIS A 78 1.43 -6.28 -3.85
CA HIS A 78 0.13 -5.75 -4.26
C HIS A 78 0.28 -4.36 -4.90
N HIS A 79 1.10 -3.50 -4.30
CA HIS A 79 1.26 -2.15 -4.82
C HIS A 79 2.59 -1.53 -4.40
N ILE A 80 2.96 -0.46 -5.11
CA ILE A 80 4.10 0.39 -4.78
C ILE A 80 3.55 1.76 -4.45
N ALA A 81 3.96 2.33 -3.31
CA ALA A 81 3.54 3.65 -2.87
C ALA A 81 4.69 4.64 -2.97
N PHE A 82 4.42 5.74 -3.64
CA PHE A 82 5.37 6.85 -3.75
C PHE A 82 4.93 7.99 -2.85
N ALA A 83 5.84 8.45 -2.00
CA ALA A 83 5.58 9.62 -1.18
C ALA A 83 5.65 10.88 -2.04
N THR A 84 4.75 11.81 -1.77
CA THR A 84 4.73 13.11 -2.43
C THR A 84 4.57 14.22 -1.40
N ASP A 85 5.06 15.39 -1.72
CA ASP A 85 4.90 16.57 -0.87
C ASP A 85 3.59 17.32 -1.15
N ASP A 86 2.85 16.93 -2.20
CA ASP A 86 1.57 17.54 -2.56
C ASP A 86 0.73 16.51 -3.33
N ILE A 87 -0.04 15.70 -2.60
CA ILE A 87 -0.79 14.61 -3.21
C ILE A 87 -1.89 15.11 -4.15
N THR A 88 -2.57 16.20 -3.80
CA THR A 88 -3.61 16.75 -4.66
C THR A 88 -3.02 17.23 -5.99
N GLY A 89 -1.92 17.96 -5.93
CA GLY A 89 -1.22 18.41 -7.14
C GLY A 89 -0.65 17.26 -7.94
N GLN A 90 -0.13 16.24 -7.26
CA GLN A 90 0.42 15.06 -7.91
C GLN A 90 -0.66 14.29 -8.69
N LEU A 91 -1.85 14.15 -8.11
CA LEU A 91 -2.98 13.49 -8.79
C LEU A 91 -3.43 14.29 -10.00
N SER A 92 -3.56 15.60 -9.85
CA SER A 92 -3.96 16.49 -10.94
C SER A 92 -2.99 16.42 -12.11
N GLN A 93 -1.70 16.44 -11.82
CA GLN A 93 -0.65 16.34 -12.80
C GLN A 93 -0.68 14.99 -13.53
N ALA A 94 -0.84 13.91 -12.79
CA ALA A 94 -0.93 12.58 -13.38
C ALA A 94 -2.13 12.48 -14.32
N LYS A 95 -3.28 12.99 -13.90
CA LYS A 95 -4.50 12.98 -14.72
C LYS A 95 -4.29 13.79 -16.00
N ASP A 96 -3.72 14.97 -15.90
CA ASP A 96 -3.46 15.84 -17.05
C ASP A 96 -2.54 15.16 -18.07
N LYS A 97 -1.67 14.29 -17.62
CA LYS A 97 -0.73 13.57 -18.47
C LYS A 97 -1.24 12.20 -18.93
N GLY A 98 -2.51 11.91 -18.67
CA GLY A 98 -3.16 10.73 -19.23
C GLY A 98 -3.30 9.55 -18.30
N ALA A 99 -2.88 9.65 -17.04
CA ALA A 99 -3.07 8.58 -16.09
C ALA A 99 -4.54 8.47 -15.68
N ARG A 100 -4.99 7.25 -15.45
CA ARG A 100 -6.35 6.99 -14.98
C ARG A 100 -6.34 6.84 -13.47
N LEU A 101 -7.07 7.72 -12.79
CA LEU A 101 -7.14 7.72 -11.34
C LEU A 101 -8.23 6.75 -10.86
N ILE A 102 -7.92 5.93 -9.84
CA ILE A 102 -8.94 5.21 -9.11
C ILE A 102 -9.63 6.17 -8.14
N HIS A 103 -8.82 7.01 -7.47
CA HIS A 103 -9.32 8.00 -6.52
C HIS A 103 -8.95 9.39 -7.01
N GLU A 104 -9.94 10.23 -7.23
CA GLU A 104 -9.67 11.62 -7.60
C GLU A 104 -9.44 12.50 -6.38
N VAL A 105 -9.92 12.06 -5.21
CA VAL A 105 -9.74 12.76 -3.94
C VAL A 105 -9.00 11.83 -2.98
N PRO A 106 -7.90 12.30 -2.34
CA PRO A 106 -7.18 11.49 -1.37
C PRO A 106 -8.05 11.13 -0.18
N PHE A 107 -7.77 9.99 0.42
CA PHE A 107 -8.48 9.51 1.62
C PHE A 107 -7.48 9.02 2.66
N ALA A 108 -7.96 8.82 3.89
CA ALA A 108 -7.11 8.36 4.98
C ALA A 108 -6.76 6.89 4.81
N GLY A 109 -5.47 6.58 4.77
CA GLY A 109 -4.96 5.22 4.69
C GLY A 109 -4.21 4.83 5.95
N ALA A 110 -3.51 3.69 5.89
CA ALA A 110 -2.72 3.19 7.00
C ALA A 110 -1.57 4.13 7.31
N GLY A 111 -1.15 4.16 8.58
CA GLY A 111 0.02 4.94 8.99
C GLY A 111 -0.20 6.44 9.04
N ASP A 112 -1.43 6.89 9.23
CA ASP A 112 -1.77 8.32 9.32
C ASP A 112 -1.30 9.10 8.10
N LYS A 113 -1.68 8.61 6.92
CA LYS A 113 -1.33 9.24 5.64
C LYS A 113 -2.57 9.48 4.80
N LEU A 114 -2.50 10.50 3.95
CA LEU A 114 -3.44 10.64 2.85
C LEU A 114 -2.96 9.79 1.68
N VAL A 115 -3.85 9.02 1.07
CA VAL A 115 -3.49 8.11 0.00
C VAL A 115 -4.48 8.19 -1.17
N ALA A 116 -4.01 7.82 -2.35
CA ALA A 116 -4.84 7.68 -3.54
C ALA A 116 -4.13 6.76 -4.53
N PHE A 117 -4.92 6.00 -5.29
CA PHE A 117 -4.39 5.01 -6.21
C PHE A 117 -4.63 5.39 -7.67
N LEU A 118 -3.68 5.04 -8.52
CA LEU A 118 -3.79 5.10 -9.96
C LEU A 118 -4.16 3.72 -10.49
N HIS A 119 -4.98 3.69 -11.56
CA HIS A 119 -5.46 2.43 -12.13
C HIS A 119 -4.32 1.68 -12.85
N PRO A 120 -4.15 0.36 -12.59
CA PRO A 120 -3.04 -0.41 -13.18
C PRO A 120 -3.02 -0.41 -14.70
N LYS A 121 -4.16 -0.21 -15.35
CA LYS A 121 -4.22 -0.15 -16.82
C LYS A 121 -3.47 1.05 -17.39
N SER A 122 -3.32 2.12 -16.62
CA SER A 122 -2.57 3.30 -17.06
C SER A 122 -1.17 3.38 -16.45
N THR A 123 -0.81 2.42 -15.59
CA THR A 123 0.49 2.38 -14.94
C THR A 123 1.27 1.12 -15.34
N PHE A 124 0.95 0.56 -16.49
CA PHE A 124 1.66 -0.57 -17.08
C PHE A 124 1.64 -1.81 -16.18
N GLY A 125 0.50 -2.05 -15.52
CA GLY A 125 0.26 -3.27 -14.76
C GLY A 125 0.63 -3.21 -13.29
N VAL A 126 1.21 -2.11 -12.82
CA VAL A 126 1.62 -1.97 -11.42
C VAL A 126 0.63 -1.06 -10.70
N LEU A 127 -0.09 -1.59 -9.72
CA LEU A 127 -0.95 -0.74 -8.89
C LEU A 127 -0.09 0.27 -8.16
N THR A 128 -0.33 1.53 -8.42
CA THR A 128 0.51 2.63 -7.94
C THR A 128 -0.26 3.52 -6.98
N GLU A 129 0.33 3.77 -5.83
CA GLU A 129 -0.25 4.64 -4.81
C GLU A 129 0.58 5.91 -4.67
N PHE A 130 -0.10 7.04 -4.48
CA PHE A 130 0.54 8.24 -3.93
C PHE A 130 0.16 8.35 -2.48
N CYS A 131 1.11 8.77 -1.63
CA CYS A 131 0.83 8.98 -0.21
C CYS A 131 1.55 10.22 0.30
N GLN A 132 0.94 10.84 1.30
CA GLN A 132 1.48 12.04 1.94
C GLN A 132 1.14 11.97 3.42
N PRO A 133 2.11 12.20 4.32
CA PRO A 133 1.81 12.26 5.75
C PRO A 133 0.71 13.28 6.03
N ASN A 134 -0.21 12.91 6.89
CA ASN A 134 -1.39 13.73 7.19
C ASN A 134 -1.11 14.67 8.36
N HIS A 135 0.03 15.38 8.30
CA HIS A 135 0.41 16.34 9.35
C HIS A 135 1.48 17.31 8.86
#